data_7ba1c0b07f535b7ff2ad9a5c30da00da
#
_entry.id   7ba1c0b07f535b7ff2ad9a5c30da00da
#
_cell.length_a   1.000
_cell.length_b   1.000
_cell.length_c   1.000
_cell.angle_alpha   90.00
_cell.angle_beta   90.00
_cell.angle_gamma   90.00
#
_symmetry.space_group_name_H-M   'P 1'
#
loop_
_entity.id
_entity.type
_entity.pdbx_description
1 polymer ?
#
loop_
_entity_poly.entity_id
_entity_poly.type
_entity_poly.pdbx_seq_one_letter_code
_entity_poly.pdbx_strand_id
1 'polypeptide(L)'
;MFNLITKPVSAGELMKKEKKPINFVVEKFMSQGVHFLAGHPKAGKSWLTLCVANGNELWGFKTNKSKVLYFCLEDTENRIQDRLEGMPGSETDNLLFMYDAPNMDNGFDTFLRKIVNEEPGIKRVIVDTFQLIRGEQFAGNAYACEYAEMNYMKKIAKELDITIVLVHHLRKQHDNNPQNMISGTNALAGGADTTYVLNTFPKKKWYGILYCKGRDTGLREIELRFGFGTHIWDKISDSLEDSEGMKMVEIMTMLLDESGPFSGTATELCQLIKELCNVEFTAPILGKKLTDNKEFLKAHKINYESVRDMYQRTQKLWFDPDRMVSEASEENSDVESNFETEIDDATAETDGDNTAVNFETDAEVDEDFIPFTCTIKM
;
A
#
# COMPACT_ATOMS: atom_id res chain seq x y z
N MET A 1 -22.23 2.72 32.94
CA MET A 1 -23.28 1.75 32.58
C MET A 1 -23.14 1.47 31.10
N PHE A 2 -22.55 0.35 30.70
CA PHE A 2 -22.35 -0.02 29.31
C PHE A 2 -23.65 -0.63 28.77
N ASN A 3 -24.40 0.11 27.97
CA ASN A 3 -25.51 -0.44 27.21
C ASN A 3 -24.98 -1.25 26.00
N LEU A 4 -24.44 -2.43 26.26
CA LEU A 4 -24.17 -3.43 25.24
C LEU A 4 -25.50 -4.15 24.90
N ILE A 5 -26.36 -3.50 24.12
CA ILE A 5 -27.48 -4.19 23.51
C ILE A 5 -27.17 -4.40 22.02
N THR A 6 -26.32 -5.35 21.76
CA THR A 6 -26.24 -5.97 20.43
C THR A 6 -26.90 -7.33 20.52
N LYS A 7 -28.11 -7.47 19.96
CA LYS A 7 -28.69 -8.78 19.73
C LYS A 7 -27.81 -9.50 18.71
N PRO A 8 -27.55 -10.80 18.91
CA PRO A 8 -26.88 -11.60 17.89
C PRO A 8 -27.67 -11.54 16.58
N VAL A 9 -26.98 -11.44 15.47
CA VAL A 9 -27.56 -11.41 14.12
C VAL A 9 -27.12 -12.68 13.42
N SER A 10 -28.07 -13.44 12.87
CA SER A 10 -27.75 -14.64 12.10
C SER A 10 -27.09 -14.30 10.77
N ALA A 11 -26.31 -15.23 10.21
CA ALA A 11 -25.72 -15.06 8.89
C ALA A 11 -26.77 -14.79 7.82
N GLY A 12 -27.93 -15.47 7.88
CA GLY A 12 -29.03 -15.26 6.96
C GLY A 12 -29.66 -13.86 7.06
N GLU A 13 -29.76 -13.30 8.26
CA GLU A 13 -30.23 -11.92 8.45
C GLU A 13 -29.17 -10.90 7.97
N LEU A 14 -27.88 -11.19 8.20
CA LEU A 14 -26.79 -10.34 7.73
C LEU A 14 -26.75 -10.26 6.21
N MET A 15 -26.93 -11.38 5.52
CA MET A 15 -26.94 -11.45 4.05
C MET A 15 -28.13 -10.72 3.41
N LYS A 16 -29.22 -10.52 4.14
CA LYS A 16 -30.39 -9.75 3.68
C LYS A 16 -30.25 -8.23 3.89
N LYS A 17 -29.25 -7.80 4.68
CA LYS A 17 -29.01 -6.38 4.91
C LYS A 17 -28.29 -5.78 3.71
N GLU A 18 -28.70 -4.56 3.35
CA GLU A 18 -27.98 -3.77 2.35
C GLU A 18 -26.52 -3.55 2.80
N LYS A 19 -25.56 -3.89 1.95
CA LYS A 19 -24.14 -3.73 2.23
C LYS A 19 -23.78 -2.26 2.15
N LYS A 20 -23.41 -1.66 3.27
CA LYS A 20 -22.87 -0.31 3.29
C LYS A 20 -21.52 -0.26 2.58
N PRO A 21 -21.28 0.72 1.71
CA PRO A 21 -19.98 0.89 1.08
C PRO A 21 -18.89 1.18 2.13
N ILE A 22 -17.68 0.70 1.86
CA ILE A 22 -16.51 1.03 2.69
C ILE A 22 -16.21 2.53 2.50
N ASN A 23 -16.06 3.23 3.61
CA ASN A 23 -15.66 4.65 3.58
C ASN A 23 -14.14 4.72 3.41
N PHE A 24 -13.68 5.15 2.22
CA PHE A 24 -12.27 5.32 1.92
C PHE A 24 -11.82 6.77 2.13
N VAL A 25 -10.63 6.94 2.69
CA VAL A 25 -9.87 8.19 2.71
C VAL A 25 -9.21 8.41 1.36
N VAL A 26 -8.57 7.34 0.87
CA VAL A 26 -8.01 7.21 -0.47
C VAL A 26 -8.61 5.95 -1.06
N GLU A 27 -9.32 6.08 -2.17
CA GLU A 27 -10.10 5.00 -2.79
C GLU A 27 -9.22 3.77 -3.03
N LYS A 28 -9.70 2.57 -2.63
CA LYS A 28 -9.00 1.29 -2.76
C LYS A 28 -7.61 1.22 -2.08
N PHE A 29 -7.20 2.27 -1.35
CA PHE A 29 -5.89 2.32 -0.74
C PHE A 29 -5.95 2.49 0.78
N MET A 30 -6.74 3.45 1.30
CA MET A 30 -6.85 3.70 2.73
C MET A 30 -8.33 3.84 3.13
N SER A 31 -8.84 2.88 3.89
CA SER A 31 -10.19 2.93 4.47
C SER A 31 -10.22 3.82 5.72
N GLN A 32 -11.40 4.07 6.25
CA GLN A 32 -11.56 4.67 7.57
C GLN A 32 -11.10 3.69 8.65
N GLY A 33 -10.36 4.17 9.67
CA GLY A 33 -9.88 3.34 10.77
C GLY A 33 -8.53 3.78 11.33
N VAL A 34 -7.79 2.85 11.90
CA VAL A 34 -6.44 3.08 12.44
C VAL A 34 -5.41 2.37 11.58
N HIS A 35 -4.49 3.14 11.05
CA HIS A 35 -3.46 2.68 10.12
C HIS A 35 -2.07 2.88 10.71
N PHE A 36 -1.17 2.00 10.33
CA PHE A 36 0.25 2.09 10.69
C PHE A 36 1.07 2.42 9.46
N LEU A 37 1.87 3.50 9.51
CA LEU A 37 2.79 3.88 8.46
C LEU A 37 4.23 3.79 8.98
N ALA A 38 4.91 2.70 8.68
CA ALA A 38 6.29 2.48 9.08
C ALA A 38 7.25 2.77 7.92
N GLY A 39 8.41 3.31 8.25
CA GLY A 39 9.46 3.60 7.27
C GLY A 39 10.69 4.18 7.93
N HIS A 40 11.82 4.15 7.22
CA HIS A 40 13.05 4.77 7.71
C HIS A 40 12.86 6.26 7.99
N PRO A 41 13.64 6.84 8.92
CA PRO A 41 13.66 8.29 9.12
C PRO A 41 13.92 9.01 7.79
N LYS A 42 13.28 10.17 7.60
CA LYS A 42 13.42 11.02 6.39
C LYS A 42 12.97 10.35 5.07
N ALA A 43 12.20 9.27 5.14
CA ALA A 43 11.68 8.57 3.95
C ALA A 43 10.50 9.30 3.26
N GLY A 44 10.24 10.58 3.54
CA GLY A 44 9.21 11.36 2.85
C GLY A 44 7.77 10.93 3.16
N LYS A 45 7.47 10.48 4.38
CA LYS A 45 6.12 10.02 4.77
C LYS A 45 5.06 11.13 4.82
N SER A 46 5.49 12.38 5.00
CA SER A 46 4.60 13.54 5.24
C SER A 46 3.77 13.99 4.02
N TRP A 47 4.23 13.71 2.79
CA TRP A 47 3.57 14.18 1.57
C TRP A 47 2.18 13.55 1.35
N LEU A 48 1.95 12.33 1.81
CA LEU A 48 0.63 11.66 1.77
C LEU A 48 -0.45 12.54 2.43
N THR A 49 -0.08 13.22 3.50
CA THR A 49 -0.94 14.11 4.28
C THR A 49 -1.48 15.26 3.46
N LEU A 50 -0.60 15.89 2.68
CA LEU A 50 -0.93 17.03 1.84
C LEU A 50 -1.89 16.64 0.70
N CYS A 51 -1.69 15.49 0.07
CA CYS A 51 -2.61 14.97 -0.93
C CYS A 51 -4.03 14.82 -0.39
N VAL A 52 -4.18 14.25 0.81
CA VAL A 52 -5.48 14.07 1.45
C VAL A 52 -6.11 15.42 1.86
N ALA A 53 -5.32 16.36 2.40
CA ALA A 53 -5.81 17.67 2.80
C ALA A 53 -6.38 18.47 1.62
N ASN A 54 -5.75 18.35 0.45
CA ASN A 54 -6.18 19.05 -0.77
C ASN A 54 -7.22 18.29 -1.57
N GLY A 55 -7.41 16.99 -1.34
CA GLY A 55 -8.25 16.13 -2.17
C GLY A 55 -7.62 15.82 -3.54
N ASN A 56 -6.29 15.92 -3.63
CA ASN A 56 -5.55 15.57 -4.84
C ASN A 56 -5.51 14.04 -5.00
N GLU A 57 -5.49 13.57 -6.22
CA GLU A 57 -5.30 12.14 -6.47
C GLU A 57 -3.94 11.66 -5.94
N LEU A 58 -3.97 10.49 -5.31
CA LEU A 58 -2.77 9.80 -4.86
C LEU A 58 -2.54 8.61 -5.79
N TRP A 59 -1.54 8.66 -6.65
CA TRP A 59 -1.18 7.57 -7.58
C TRP A 59 -2.33 7.10 -8.48
N GLY A 60 -3.22 8.01 -8.90
CA GLY A 60 -4.43 7.69 -9.64
C GLY A 60 -5.63 7.27 -8.80
N PHE A 61 -5.48 7.18 -7.46
CA PHE A 61 -6.60 6.95 -6.55
C PHE A 61 -7.22 8.26 -6.09
N LYS A 62 -8.54 8.35 -6.16
CA LYS A 62 -9.28 9.50 -5.65
C LYS A 62 -9.13 9.62 -4.15
N THR A 63 -8.94 10.84 -3.65
CA THR A 63 -8.90 11.14 -2.23
C THR A 63 -10.14 11.89 -1.80
N ASN A 64 -10.64 11.59 -0.62
CA ASN A 64 -11.73 12.33 0.00
C ASN A 64 -11.16 13.50 0.79
N LYS A 65 -11.28 14.72 0.22
CA LYS A 65 -10.80 15.96 0.85
C LYS A 65 -11.36 16.14 2.25
N SER A 66 -10.49 16.46 3.22
CA SER A 66 -10.89 16.78 4.59
C SER A 66 -9.80 17.56 5.32
N LYS A 67 -10.15 18.23 6.45
CA LYS A 67 -9.12 18.74 7.34
C LYS A 67 -8.29 17.59 7.92
N VAL A 68 -6.98 17.77 7.94
CA VAL A 68 -5.98 16.85 8.49
C VAL A 68 -5.27 17.52 9.65
N LEU A 69 -5.25 16.88 10.81
CA LEU A 69 -4.45 17.28 11.96
C LEU A 69 -3.17 16.41 11.98
N TYR A 70 -2.03 17.05 11.92
CA TYR A 70 -0.73 16.40 11.90
C TYR A 70 0.08 16.75 13.15
N PHE A 71 0.30 15.78 14.02
CA PHE A 71 1.20 15.90 15.15
C PHE A 71 2.64 15.66 14.70
N CYS A 72 3.43 16.74 14.62
CA CYS A 72 4.84 16.73 14.25
C CYS A 72 5.72 16.71 15.50
N LEU A 73 5.77 15.62 16.22
CA LEU A 73 6.36 15.57 17.56
C LEU A 73 7.91 15.47 17.56
N GLU A 74 8.52 15.10 16.44
CA GLU A 74 9.98 15.03 16.28
C GLU A 74 10.57 16.20 15.47
N ASP A 75 9.71 17.04 14.86
CA ASP A 75 10.14 18.11 13.99
C ASP A 75 9.83 19.49 14.57
N THR A 76 10.58 20.49 14.13
CA THR A 76 10.33 21.89 14.45
C THR A 76 9.51 22.56 13.34
N GLU A 77 8.86 23.68 13.68
CA GLU A 77 8.07 24.49 12.75
C GLU A 77 8.88 24.86 11.49
N ASN A 78 10.11 25.35 11.66
CA ASN A 78 10.97 25.71 10.54
C ASN A 78 11.24 24.55 9.58
N ARG A 79 11.49 23.34 10.11
CA ARG A 79 11.72 22.15 9.26
C ARG A 79 10.48 21.71 8.51
N ILE A 80 9.30 21.90 9.09
CA ILE A 80 8.04 21.62 8.40
C ILE A 80 7.83 22.66 7.32
N GLN A 81 8.09 23.94 7.58
CA GLN A 81 8.01 25.00 6.60
C GLN A 81 8.93 24.74 5.41
N ASP A 82 10.21 24.44 5.65
CA ASP A 82 11.18 24.10 4.59
C ASP A 82 10.69 22.94 3.70
N ARG A 83 10.04 21.94 4.29
CA ARG A 83 9.47 20.82 3.51
C ARG A 83 8.28 21.23 2.68
N LEU A 84 7.42 22.08 3.21
CA LEU A 84 6.21 22.53 2.54
C LEU A 84 6.53 23.44 1.36
N GLU A 85 7.57 24.29 1.44
CA GLU A 85 8.01 25.16 0.36
C GLU A 85 8.34 24.40 -0.94
N GLY A 86 8.81 23.14 -0.83
CA GLY A 86 9.09 22.28 -1.97
C GLY A 86 7.86 21.50 -2.51
N MET A 87 6.71 21.56 -1.84
CA MET A 87 5.56 20.72 -2.18
C MET A 87 4.46 21.52 -2.88
N PRO A 88 3.99 21.11 -4.09
CA PRO A 88 2.88 21.77 -4.74
C PRO A 88 1.59 21.73 -3.91
N GLY A 89 0.93 22.89 -3.76
CA GLY A 89 -0.32 22.98 -3.02
C GLY A 89 -0.17 22.96 -1.50
N SER A 90 1.01 23.30 -0.98
CA SER A 90 1.29 23.41 0.46
C SER A 90 0.52 24.54 1.15
N GLU A 91 0.13 25.57 0.40
CA GLU A 91 -0.71 26.68 0.90
C GLU A 91 -2.17 26.22 1.06
N THR A 92 -2.49 25.57 2.19
CA THR A 92 -3.82 25.04 2.45
C THR A 92 -4.21 25.20 3.92
N ASP A 93 -5.46 25.66 4.17
CA ASP A 93 -6.04 25.74 5.51
C ASP A 93 -6.58 24.38 6.01
N ASN A 94 -6.47 23.34 5.18
CA ASN A 94 -6.95 22.00 5.55
C ASN A 94 -5.88 21.12 6.20
N LEU A 95 -4.64 21.59 6.32
CA LEU A 95 -3.56 20.88 6.99
C LEU A 95 -3.12 21.66 8.23
N LEU A 96 -3.43 21.14 9.40
CA LEU A 96 -3.16 21.73 10.69
C LEU A 96 -1.99 20.99 11.36
N PHE A 97 -1.08 21.73 11.99
CA PHE A 97 0.09 21.17 12.65
C PHE A 97 0.05 21.39 14.16
N MET A 98 0.48 20.37 14.90
CA MET A 98 0.73 20.42 16.34
C MET A 98 2.14 19.86 16.60
N TYR A 99 2.91 20.56 17.43
CA TYR A 99 4.30 20.21 17.72
C TYR A 99 4.49 19.61 19.11
N ASP A 100 3.42 19.50 19.87
CA ASP A 100 3.39 18.89 21.20
C ASP A 100 2.07 18.19 21.46
N ALA A 101 2.09 17.11 22.28
CA ALA A 101 0.93 16.38 22.70
C ALA A 101 1.21 15.63 23.99
N PRO A 102 0.23 15.47 24.90
CA PRO A 102 0.37 14.57 26.02
C PRO A 102 0.44 13.11 25.55
N ASN A 103 1.07 12.24 26.31
CA ASN A 103 1.03 10.80 26.04
C ASN A 103 -0.33 10.20 26.45
N MET A 104 -0.53 8.91 26.15
CA MET A 104 -1.79 8.20 26.43
C MET A 104 -2.13 8.17 27.93
N ASP A 105 -1.14 8.06 28.80
CA ASP A 105 -1.34 8.02 30.26
C ASP A 105 -1.69 9.40 30.81
N ASN A 106 -1.31 10.47 30.13
CA ASN A 106 -1.53 11.87 30.51
C ASN A 106 -2.68 12.53 29.75
N GLY A 107 -3.59 11.76 29.12
CA GLY A 107 -4.85 12.25 28.57
C GLY A 107 -4.81 12.66 27.10
N PHE A 108 -4.03 12.00 26.26
CA PHE A 108 -4.01 12.18 24.83
C PHE A 108 -5.42 12.14 24.20
N ASP A 109 -6.28 11.22 24.66
CA ASP A 109 -7.65 11.10 24.16
C ASP A 109 -8.51 12.34 24.46
N THR A 110 -8.41 12.86 25.69
CA THR A 110 -9.12 14.06 26.11
C THR A 110 -8.64 15.29 25.33
N PHE A 111 -7.32 15.37 25.11
CA PHE A 111 -6.70 16.41 24.34
C PHE A 111 -7.14 16.37 22.85
N LEU A 112 -7.10 15.20 22.23
CA LEU A 112 -7.53 15.01 20.84
C LEU A 112 -9.01 15.31 20.66
N ARG A 113 -9.88 14.85 21.58
CA ARG A 113 -11.34 15.17 21.57
C ARG A 113 -11.59 16.66 21.61
N LYS A 114 -10.85 17.39 22.45
CA LYS A 114 -10.95 18.84 22.55
C LYS A 114 -10.65 19.50 21.21
N ILE A 115 -9.52 19.16 20.58
CA ILE A 115 -9.12 19.75 19.29
C ILE A 115 -10.13 19.44 18.19
N VAL A 116 -10.56 18.18 18.06
CA VAL A 116 -11.53 17.78 17.02
C VAL A 116 -12.88 18.47 17.18
N ASN A 117 -13.28 18.79 18.43
CA ASN A 117 -14.51 19.55 18.71
C ASN A 117 -14.35 21.05 18.44
N GLU A 118 -13.18 21.62 18.71
CA GLU A 118 -12.89 23.05 18.50
C GLU A 118 -12.61 23.36 17.02
N GLU A 119 -12.09 22.37 16.26
CA GLU A 119 -11.78 22.49 14.84
C GLU A 119 -12.68 21.56 14.00
N PRO A 120 -13.91 21.97 13.69
CA PRO A 120 -14.82 21.13 12.92
C PRO A 120 -14.29 20.85 11.51
N GLY A 121 -14.50 19.62 11.05
CA GLY A 121 -14.04 19.14 9.75
C GLY A 121 -12.74 18.35 9.80
N ILE A 122 -12.06 18.23 10.94
CA ILE A 122 -10.97 17.26 11.12
C ILE A 122 -11.55 15.85 10.99
N LYS A 123 -11.12 15.15 9.95
CA LYS A 123 -11.48 13.75 9.68
C LYS A 123 -10.27 12.84 9.64
N ARG A 124 -9.06 13.40 9.64
CA ARG A 124 -7.80 12.65 9.57
C ARG A 124 -6.85 13.18 10.61
N VAL A 125 -6.21 12.26 11.32
CA VAL A 125 -5.20 12.58 12.34
C VAL A 125 -3.96 11.75 12.02
N ILE A 126 -2.82 12.40 11.97
CA ILE A 126 -1.53 11.74 11.76
C ILE A 126 -0.66 12.03 12.97
N VAL A 127 -0.03 11.01 13.50
CA VAL A 127 0.85 11.11 14.67
C VAL A 127 2.26 10.67 14.26
N ASP A 128 3.18 11.63 14.16
CA ASP A 128 4.58 11.43 13.79
C ASP A 128 5.51 11.97 14.91
N THR A 129 5.97 11.10 15.78
CA THR A 129 5.91 9.65 15.73
C THR A 129 5.03 9.11 16.86
N PHE A 130 4.43 7.94 16.61
CA PHE A 130 3.58 7.23 17.57
C PHE A 130 4.32 6.97 18.90
N GLN A 131 5.63 6.71 18.84
CA GLN A 131 6.44 6.43 20.01
C GLN A 131 6.36 7.52 21.09
N LEU A 132 6.19 8.79 20.73
CA LEU A 132 6.16 9.91 21.66
C LEU A 132 4.84 10.08 22.43
N ILE A 133 3.77 9.50 21.93
CA ILE A 133 2.45 9.51 22.61
C ILE A 133 2.13 8.20 23.32
N ARG A 134 2.99 7.19 23.23
CA ARG A 134 2.79 5.91 23.93
C ARG A 134 2.82 6.09 25.45
N GLY A 135 2.08 5.24 26.14
CA GLY A 135 2.10 5.17 27.59
C GLY A 135 3.36 4.47 28.13
N GLU A 136 3.51 4.43 29.44
CA GLU A 136 4.57 3.68 30.09
C GLU A 136 4.39 2.18 29.82
N GLN A 137 5.45 1.56 29.32
CA GLN A 137 5.45 0.12 29.08
C GLN A 137 5.87 -0.60 30.36
N PHE A 138 4.94 -1.38 30.93
CA PHE A 138 5.26 -2.23 32.07
C PHE A 138 6.22 -3.35 31.65
N ALA A 139 7.33 -3.48 32.35
CA ALA A 139 8.31 -4.52 32.12
C ALA A 139 7.64 -5.92 32.18
N GLY A 140 7.75 -6.69 31.10
CA GLY A 140 7.36 -8.10 31.06
C GLY A 140 6.24 -8.49 30.12
N ASN A 141 5.43 -7.55 29.57
CA ASN A 141 4.36 -7.89 28.62
C ASN A 141 4.15 -6.83 27.52
N ALA A 142 5.18 -6.59 26.72
CA ALA A 142 5.15 -5.61 25.65
C ALA A 142 3.99 -5.85 24.66
N TYR A 143 3.69 -7.12 24.33
CA TYR A 143 2.59 -7.46 23.43
C TYR A 143 1.22 -7.01 23.96
N ALA A 144 0.94 -7.25 25.26
CA ALA A 144 -0.34 -6.85 25.85
C ALA A 144 -0.49 -5.33 25.94
N CYS A 145 0.60 -4.61 26.25
CA CYS A 145 0.60 -3.14 26.26
C CYS A 145 0.33 -2.58 24.86
N GLU A 146 1.06 -3.04 23.85
CA GLU A 146 0.88 -2.61 22.47
C GLU A 146 -0.52 -2.94 21.91
N TYR A 147 -1.05 -4.09 22.26
CA TYR A 147 -2.43 -4.44 21.91
C TYR A 147 -3.46 -3.51 22.56
N ALA A 148 -3.26 -3.16 23.83
CA ALA A 148 -4.12 -2.22 24.56
C ALA A 148 -4.05 -0.80 23.93
N GLU A 149 -2.85 -0.32 23.58
CA GLU A 149 -2.64 0.96 22.90
C GLU A 149 -3.38 1.01 21.56
N MET A 150 -3.30 -0.05 20.75
CA MET A 150 -4.01 -0.12 19.48
C MET A 150 -5.55 -0.12 19.65
N ASN A 151 -6.05 -0.85 20.65
CA ASN A 151 -7.48 -0.83 20.98
C ASN A 151 -7.94 0.54 21.46
N TYR A 152 -7.11 1.25 22.24
CA TYR A 152 -7.36 2.61 22.68
C TYR A 152 -7.49 3.56 21.47
N MET A 153 -6.56 3.51 20.52
CA MET A 153 -6.60 4.32 19.31
C MET A 153 -7.82 4.00 18.44
N LYS A 154 -8.18 2.72 18.29
CA LYS A 154 -9.40 2.31 17.56
C LYS A 154 -10.67 2.82 18.20
N LYS A 155 -10.74 2.82 19.52
CA LYS A 155 -11.88 3.36 20.26
C LYS A 155 -12.05 4.86 19.97
N ILE A 156 -10.97 5.64 20.04
CA ILE A 156 -10.99 7.08 19.75
C ILE A 156 -11.39 7.33 18.28
N ALA A 157 -10.76 6.63 17.34
CA ALA A 157 -11.07 6.78 15.92
C ALA A 157 -12.55 6.54 15.60
N LYS A 158 -13.12 5.49 16.21
CA LYS A 158 -14.55 5.15 16.05
C LYS A 158 -15.46 6.18 16.69
N GLU A 159 -15.17 6.66 17.90
CA GLU A 159 -16.00 7.60 18.63
C GLU A 159 -16.01 9.00 17.98
N LEU A 160 -14.88 9.45 17.45
CA LEU A 160 -14.75 10.74 16.79
C LEU A 160 -15.05 10.68 15.29
N ASP A 161 -15.33 9.51 14.74
CA ASP A 161 -15.55 9.29 13.30
C ASP A 161 -14.39 9.84 12.45
N ILE A 162 -13.15 9.51 12.85
CA ILE A 162 -11.91 9.94 12.22
C ILE A 162 -11.05 8.75 11.78
N THR A 163 -10.12 9.00 10.87
CA THR A 163 -9.04 8.07 10.54
C THR A 163 -7.77 8.52 11.25
N ILE A 164 -7.07 7.57 11.88
CA ILE A 164 -5.80 7.84 12.56
C ILE A 164 -4.68 7.08 11.84
N VAL A 165 -3.62 7.78 11.45
CA VAL A 165 -2.40 7.20 10.90
C VAL A 165 -1.28 7.36 11.91
N LEU A 166 -0.75 6.25 12.39
CA LEU A 166 0.35 6.18 13.35
C LEU A 166 1.65 5.95 12.59
N VAL A 167 2.51 6.96 12.59
CA VAL A 167 3.83 6.88 11.96
C VAL A 167 4.83 6.24 12.93
N HIS A 168 5.60 5.29 12.44
CA HIS A 168 6.58 4.58 13.26
C HIS A 168 7.87 4.29 12.49
N HIS A 169 8.95 4.01 13.21
CA HIS A 169 10.24 3.67 12.62
C HIS A 169 10.39 2.17 12.40
N LEU A 170 11.17 1.80 11.39
CA LEU A 170 11.60 0.43 11.17
C LEU A 170 12.81 0.13 12.09
N ARG A 171 12.89 -1.11 12.56
CA ARG A 171 14.11 -1.62 13.21
C ARG A 171 15.25 -1.74 12.19
N LYS A 172 16.48 -1.66 12.67
CA LYS A 172 17.67 -1.75 11.81
C LYS A 172 17.86 -3.15 11.19
N GLN A 173 17.36 -4.19 11.87
CA GLN A 173 17.48 -5.57 11.41
C GLN A 173 16.60 -5.79 10.17
N HIS A 174 17.22 -6.23 9.09
CA HIS A 174 16.53 -6.58 7.85
C HIS A 174 15.78 -7.91 8.02
N ASP A 175 14.59 -7.99 7.44
CA ASP A 175 13.77 -9.20 7.38
C ASP A 175 13.18 -9.32 5.97
N ASN A 176 13.05 -10.54 5.46
CA ASN A 176 12.43 -10.80 4.16
C ASN A 176 10.95 -10.43 4.14
N ASN A 177 10.29 -10.48 5.30
CA ASN A 177 8.93 -9.97 5.45
C ASN A 177 8.99 -8.53 6.00
N PRO A 178 8.65 -7.51 5.21
CA PRO A 178 8.73 -6.11 5.62
C PRO A 178 7.90 -5.78 6.87
N GLN A 179 6.81 -6.50 7.11
CA GLN A 179 5.98 -6.33 8.29
C GLN A 179 6.74 -6.64 9.59
N ASN A 180 7.68 -7.57 9.52
CA ASN A 180 8.55 -7.91 10.65
C ASN A 180 9.59 -6.84 10.95
N MET A 181 9.81 -5.88 10.05
CA MET A 181 10.75 -4.76 10.26
C MET A 181 10.17 -3.63 11.11
N ILE A 182 8.88 -3.65 11.41
CA ILE A 182 8.26 -2.66 12.31
C ILE A 182 8.84 -2.84 13.71
N SER A 183 9.28 -1.75 14.33
CA SER A 183 9.74 -1.76 15.72
C SER A 183 8.58 -2.10 16.66
N GLY A 184 8.84 -2.92 17.66
CA GLY A 184 7.81 -3.42 18.60
C GLY A 184 7.42 -4.87 18.31
N THR A 185 6.30 -5.30 18.87
CA THR A 185 5.75 -6.64 18.65
C THR A 185 4.77 -6.68 17.49
N ASN A 186 4.38 -7.89 17.09
CA ASN A 186 3.34 -8.08 16.07
C ASN A 186 1.96 -7.54 16.52
N ALA A 187 1.79 -7.14 17.77
CA ALA A 187 0.55 -6.56 18.29
C ALA A 187 0.24 -5.22 17.61
N LEU A 188 1.25 -4.38 17.35
CA LEU A 188 1.07 -3.10 16.68
C LEU A 188 0.56 -3.29 15.25
N ALA A 189 1.28 -4.08 14.46
CA ALA A 189 0.92 -4.35 13.08
C ALA A 189 -0.42 -5.11 12.96
N GLY A 190 -0.64 -6.13 13.81
CA GLY A 190 -1.87 -6.92 13.83
C GLY A 190 -3.08 -6.16 14.37
N GLY A 191 -2.85 -5.14 15.21
CA GLY A 191 -3.87 -4.27 15.76
C GLY A 191 -4.40 -3.23 14.76
N ALA A 192 -3.63 -2.82 13.75
CA ALA A 192 -4.06 -1.85 12.75
C ALA A 192 -5.10 -2.42 11.76
N ASP A 193 -5.88 -1.55 11.11
CA ASP A 193 -6.78 -1.95 10.03
C ASP A 193 -6.00 -2.13 8.73
N THR A 194 -4.98 -1.31 8.49
CA THR A 194 -3.98 -1.50 7.43
C THR A 194 -2.60 -1.08 7.94
N THR A 195 -1.60 -1.83 7.56
CA THR A 195 -0.19 -1.52 7.81
C THR A 195 0.51 -1.23 6.50
N TYR A 196 1.18 -0.10 6.43
CA TYR A 196 2.00 0.36 5.31
C TYR A 196 3.47 0.36 5.75
N VAL A 197 4.34 -0.29 5.00
CA VAL A 197 5.78 -0.32 5.26
C VAL A 197 6.51 0.25 4.04
N LEU A 198 7.04 1.46 4.17
CA LEU A 198 7.86 2.08 3.13
C LEU A 198 9.32 1.65 3.32
N ASN A 199 9.74 0.72 2.50
CA ASN A 199 11.12 0.22 2.46
C ASN A 199 11.90 0.92 1.36
N THR A 200 13.00 1.59 1.73
CA THR A 200 13.89 2.30 0.81
C THR A 200 15.24 1.59 0.74
N PHE A 201 15.88 1.63 -0.41
CA PHE A 201 17.10 0.87 -0.68
C PHE A 201 18.32 1.80 -0.78
N PRO A 202 19.34 1.66 0.09
CA PRO A 202 20.53 2.54 0.07
C PRO A 202 21.26 2.55 -1.28
N LYS A 203 21.28 1.41 -1.98
CA LYS A 203 21.96 1.27 -3.28
C LYS A 203 21.15 1.80 -4.48
N LYS A 204 19.82 1.95 -4.33
CA LYS A 204 18.91 2.51 -5.33
C LYS A 204 18.34 3.81 -4.78
N LYS A 205 19.14 4.86 -4.80
CA LYS A 205 18.67 6.20 -4.36
C LYS A 205 17.36 6.53 -5.06
N TRP A 206 16.39 7.06 -4.30
CA TRP A 206 15.09 7.52 -4.82
C TRP A 206 14.15 6.41 -5.30
N TYR A 207 14.37 5.18 -4.87
CA TYR A 207 13.51 4.06 -5.12
C TYR A 207 13.05 3.44 -3.79
N GLY A 208 11.78 3.09 -3.73
CA GLY A 208 11.19 2.42 -2.56
C GLY A 208 10.09 1.47 -2.96
N ILE A 209 9.76 0.55 -2.07
CA ILE A 209 8.59 -0.30 -2.19
C ILE A 209 7.71 -0.05 -0.97
N LEU A 210 6.45 0.28 -1.21
CA LEU A 210 5.43 0.39 -0.18
C LEU A 210 4.66 -0.92 -0.09
N TYR A 211 4.89 -1.66 0.97
CA TYR A 211 4.16 -2.88 1.29
C TYR A 211 2.91 -2.53 2.08
N CYS A 212 1.75 -2.91 1.56
CA CYS A 212 0.47 -2.68 2.20
C CYS A 212 -0.14 -4.02 2.61
N LYS A 213 -0.65 -4.12 3.84
CA LYS A 213 -1.38 -5.27 4.33
C LYS A 213 -2.56 -4.81 5.17
N GLY A 214 -3.78 -5.00 4.69
CA GLY A 214 -4.99 -4.52 5.34
C GLY A 214 -6.20 -5.39 5.12
N ARG A 215 -7.24 -5.16 5.92
CA ARG A 215 -8.52 -5.88 5.84
C ARG A 215 -9.30 -5.51 4.59
N ASP A 216 -9.27 -4.23 4.21
CA ASP A 216 -10.03 -3.69 3.09
C ASP A 216 -9.19 -3.54 1.82
N THR A 217 -7.86 -3.53 1.95
CA THR A 217 -6.92 -3.29 0.85
C THR A 217 -6.18 -4.55 0.40
N GLY A 218 -6.25 -5.61 1.21
CA GLY A 218 -5.55 -6.87 0.94
C GLY A 218 -4.03 -6.76 1.10
N LEU A 219 -3.31 -7.67 0.45
CA LEU A 219 -1.85 -7.64 0.32
C LEU A 219 -1.50 -6.94 -0.99
N ARG A 220 -0.59 -5.97 -0.94
CA ARG A 220 -0.25 -5.10 -2.07
C ARG A 220 1.17 -4.59 -1.94
N GLU A 221 1.87 -4.53 -3.05
CA GLU A 221 3.20 -3.94 -3.18
C GLU A 221 3.14 -2.84 -4.24
N ILE A 222 3.60 -1.64 -3.88
CA ILE A 222 3.62 -0.49 -4.78
C ILE A 222 5.07 -0.05 -4.91
N GLU A 223 5.61 -0.13 -6.11
CA GLU A 223 6.93 0.42 -6.41
C GLU A 223 6.84 1.93 -6.61
N LEU A 224 7.76 2.63 -5.97
CA LEU A 224 7.75 4.08 -5.89
C LEU A 224 9.10 4.67 -6.28
N ARG A 225 9.07 5.85 -6.91
CA ARG A 225 10.23 6.70 -7.18
C ARG A 225 10.04 8.07 -6.56
N PHE A 226 11.02 8.52 -5.78
CA PHE A 226 10.98 9.83 -5.13
C PHE A 226 11.38 10.94 -6.11
N GLY A 227 10.51 11.94 -6.26
CA GLY A 227 10.75 13.14 -7.06
C GLY A 227 11.55 14.18 -6.28
N PHE A 228 12.76 14.49 -6.76
CA PHE A 228 13.69 15.39 -6.08
C PHE A 228 13.20 16.85 -5.97
N GLY A 229 12.51 17.32 -7.00
CA GLY A 229 12.02 18.71 -7.04
C GLY A 229 10.65 18.89 -6.42
N THR A 230 9.88 17.79 -6.26
CA THR A 230 8.51 17.83 -5.74
C THR A 230 8.38 17.25 -4.35
N HIS A 231 9.41 16.58 -3.85
CA HIS A 231 9.43 15.84 -2.58
C HIS A 231 8.28 14.82 -2.45
N ILE A 232 7.80 14.32 -3.58
CA ILE A 232 6.66 13.39 -3.68
C ILE A 232 7.16 12.03 -4.20
N TRP A 233 6.52 10.96 -3.74
CA TRP A 233 6.70 9.63 -4.29
C TRP A 233 5.73 9.40 -5.45
N ASP A 234 6.27 9.09 -6.62
CA ASP A 234 5.51 8.72 -7.82
C ASP A 234 5.40 7.19 -7.91
N LYS A 235 4.21 6.69 -8.24
CA LYS A 235 3.98 5.27 -8.47
C LYS A 235 4.63 4.82 -9.78
N ILE A 236 5.40 3.73 -9.73
CA ILE A 236 5.96 3.04 -10.88
C ILE A 236 5.06 1.86 -11.27
N SER A 237 4.77 0.98 -10.31
CA SER A 237 3.94 -0.22 -10.50
C SER A 237 3.12 -0.53 -9.25
N ASP A 238 2.15 -1.42 -9.39
CA ASP A 238 1.24 -1.81 -8.33
C ASP A 238 0.81 -3.27 -8.53
N SER A 239 1.17 -4.14 -7.60
CA SER A 239 0.92 -5.58 -7.70
C SER A 239 -0.57 -5.97 -7.81
N LEU A 240 -1.50 -5.12 -7.34
CA LEU A 240 -2.93 -5.36 -7.53
C LEU A 240 -3.39 -5.01 -8.95
N GLU A 241 -2.84 -3.95 -9.55
CA GLU A 241 -3.08 -3.61 -10.96
C GLU A 241 -2.52 -4.70 -11.85
N ASP A 242 -1.30 -5.18 -11.57
CA ASP A 242 -0.69 -6.30 -12.28
C ASP A 242 -1.52 -7.59 -12.14
N SER A 243 -2.04 -7.88 -10.94
CA SER A 243 -2.91 -9.05 -10.74
C SER A 243 -4.28 -8.90 -11.41
N GLU A 244 -4.84 -7.70 -11.51
CA GLU A 244 -6.05 -7.42 -12.31
C GLU A 244 -5.77 -7.53 -13.80
N GLY A 245 -4.60 -7.06 -14.24
CA GLY A 245 -4.11 -7.22 -15.60
C GLY A 245 -3.96 -8.69 -15.98
N MET A 246 -3.32 -9.49 -15.13
CA MET A 246 -3.18 -10.94 -15.36
C MET A 246 -4.52 -11.66 -15.44
N LYS A 247 -5.49 -11.34 -14.58
CA LYS A 247 -6.86 -11.88 -14.68
C LYS A 247 -7.53 -11.50 -16.00
N MET A 248 -7.32 -10.28 -16.48
CA MET A 248 -7.83 -9.87 -17.78
C MET A 248 -7.13 -10.63 -18.93
N VAL A 249 -5.82 -10.88 -18.82
CA VAL A 249 -5.07 -11.72 -19.77
C VAL A 249 -5.65 -13.14 -19.78
N GLU A 250 -5.85 -13.77 -18.63
CA GLU A 250 -6.42 -15.12 -18.52
C GLU A 250 -7.81 -15.20 -19.18
N ILE A 251 -8.72 -14.27 -18.83
CA ILE A 251 -10.06 -14.21 -19.39
C ILE A 251 -10.03 -13.99 -20.91
N MET A 252 -9.22 -13.04 -21.39
CA MET A 252 -9.13 -12.75 -22.84
C MET A 252 -8.45 -13.87 -23.61
N THR A 253 -7.45 -14.54 -23.01
CA THR A 253 -6.80 -15.71 -23.58
C THR A 253 -7.82 -16.85 -23.75
N MET A 254 -8.54 -17.20 -22.68
CA MET A 254 -9.57 -18.25 -22.72
C MET A 254 -10.65 -17.96 -23.77
N LEU A 255 -11.11 -16.70 -23.85
CA LEU A 255 -12.08 -16.29 -24.86
C LEU A 255 -11.54 -16.44 -26.27
N LEU A 256 -10.32 -15.98 -26.53
CA LEU A 256 -9.72 -16.01 -27.87
C LEU A 256 -9.30 -17.44 -28.30
N ASP A 257 -8.90 -18.28 -27.36
CA ASP A 257 -8.59 -19.70 -27.61
C ASP A 257 -9.87 -20.49 -28.00
N GLU A 258 -10.99 -20.22 -27.32
CA GLU A 258 -12.26 -20.94 -27.55
C GLU A 258 -13.07 -20.37 -28.74
N SER A 259 -13.10 -19.04 -28.90
CA SER A 259 -14.00 -18.36 -29.87
C SER A 259 -13.27 -17.72 -31.04
N GLY A 260 -11.92 -17.67 -31.01
CA GLY A 260 -11.13 -16.92 -31.98
C GLY A 260 -11.25 -15.41 -31.83
N PRO A 261 -10.78 -14.63 -32.81
CA PRO A 261 -10.84 -13.16 -32.77
C PRO A 261 -12.26 -12.63 -32.59
N PHE A 262 -12.44 -11.71 -31.65
CA PHE A 262 -13.75 -11.11 -31.35
C PHE A 262 -13.91 -9.74 -32.01
N SER A 263 -15.10 -9.46 -32.54
CA SER A 263 -15.53 -8.14 -33.02
C SER A 263 -17.03 -7.96 -32.73
N GLY A 264 -17.38 -7.11 -31.80
CA GLY A 264 -18.77 -6.88 -31.39
C GLY A 264 -18.92 -5.77 -30.37
N THR A 265 -20.11 -5.60 -29.82
CA THR A 265 -20.38 -4.61 -28.78
C THR A 265 -19.81 -5.05 -27.41
N ALA A 266 -19.63 -4.12 -26.49
CA ALA A 266 -19.22 -4.46 -25.13
C ALA A 266 -20.25 -5.36 -24.39
N THR A 267 -21.53 -5.28 -24.75
CA THR A 267 -22.59 -6.13 -24.18
C THR A 267 -22.47 -7.57 -24.66
N GLU A 268 -22.22 -7.77 -25.94
CA GLU A 268 -21.98 -9.09 -26.51
C GLU A 268 -20.72 -9.73 -25.93
N LEU A 269 -19.65 -8.92 -25.77
CA LEU A 269 -18.43 -9.39 -25.13
C LEU A 269 -18.65 -9.80 -23.66
N CYS A 270 -19.45 -9.04 -22.90
CA CYS A 270 -19.80 -9.42 -21.51
C CYS A 270 -20.56 -10.75 -21.48
N GLN A 271 -21.49 -10.99 -22.41
CA GLN A 271 -22.23 -12.21 -22.48
C GLN A 271 -21.33 -13.41 -22.82
N LEU A 272 -20.45 -13.26 -23.79
CA LEU A 272 -19.50 -14.31 -24.16
C LEU A 272 -18.54 -14.65 -23.02
N ILE A 273 -18.03 -13.66 -22.31
CA ILE A 273 -17.19 -13.88 -21.11
C ILE A 273 -17.97 -14.61 -20.01
N LYS A 274 -19.24 -14.26 -19.80
CA LYS A 274 -20.08 -14.96 -18.81
C LYS A 274 -20.27 -16.43 -19.18
N GLU A 275 -20.51 -16.73 -20.45
CA GLU A 275 -20.74 -18.09 -20.96
C GLU A 275 -19.47 -18.95 -20.86
N LEU A 276 -18.31 -18.42 -21.24
CA LEU A 276 -17.05 -19.17 -21.30
C LEU A 276 -16.30 -19.22 -19.95
N CYS A 277 -16.22 -18.08 -19.27
CA CYS A 277 -15.39 -17.93 -18.07
C CYS A 277 -16.18 -17.90 -16.77
N ASN A 278 -17.52 -17.90 -16.82
CA ASN A 278 -18.41 -17.71 -15.67
C ASN A 278 -18.11 -16.45 -14.85
N VAL A 279 -17.68 -15.37 -15.52
CA VAL A 279 -17.36 -14.07 -14.94
C VAL A 279 -18.35 -13.02 -15.44
N GLU A 280 -18.96 -12.27 -14.52
CA GLU A 280 -19.93 -11.24 -14.87
C GLU A 280 -19.30 -9.85 -14.88
N PHE A 281 -19.44 -9.14 -16.00
CA PHE A 281 -19.13 -7.72 -16.13
C PHE A 281 -20.35 -6.95 -16.64
N THR A 282 -20.41 -5.66 -16.29
CA THR A 282 -21.25 -4.71 -17.03
C THR A 282 -20.43 -4.09 -18.17
N ALA A 283 -21.08 -3.77 -19.27
CA ALA A 283 -20.41 -3.19 -20.45
C ALA A 283 -19.52 -1.97 -20.16
N PRO A 284 -19.94 -1.00 -19.31
CA PRO A 284 -19.08 0.13 -18.95
C PRO A 284 -17.85 -0.28 -18.14
N ILE A 285 -17.98 -1.22 -17.20
CA ILE A 285 -16.87 -1.72 -16.37
C ILE A 285 -15.87 -2.48 -17.23
N LEU A 286 -16.34 -3.38 -18.10
CA LEU A 286 -15.49 -4.14 -19.00
C LEU A 286 -14.73 -3.23 -19.97
N GLY A 287 -15.42 -2.28 -20.61
CA GLY A 287 -14.79 -1.34 -21.51
C GLY A 287 -13.69 -0.49 -20.85
N LYS A 288 -13.92 -0.08 -19.59
CA LYS A 288 -12.91 0.63 -18.80
C LYS A 288 -11.72 -0.28 -18.49
N LYS A 289 -11.97 -1.50 -17.97
CA LYS A 289 -10.89 -2.45 -17.65
C LYS A 289 -10.03 -2.82 -18.85
N LEU A 290 -10.62 -3.05 -20.01
CA LEU A 290 -9.88 -3.31 -21.26
C LEU A 290 -9.03 -2.11 -21.68
N THR A 291 -9.56 -0.89 -21.52
CA THR A 291 -8.83 0.33 -21.85
C THR A 291 -7.67 0.55 -20.87
N ASP A 292 -7.92 0.41 -19.59
CA ASP A 292 -6.92 0.60 -18.52
C ASP A 292 -5.78 -0.45 -18.62
N ASN A 293 -6.08 -1.67 -19.08
CA ASN A 293 -5.11 -2.77 -19.22
C ASN A 293 -4.61 -2.97 -20.67
N LYS A 294 -4.84 -2.04 -21.58
CA LYS A 294 -4.52 -2.20 -23.01
C LYS A 294 -3.04 -2.52 -23.25
N GLU A 295 -2.13 -1.79 -22.65
CA GLU A 295 -0.68 -2.01 -22.79
C GLU A 295 -0.24 -3.32 -22.15
N PHE A 296 -0.87 -3.70 -21.02
CA PHE A 296 -0.60 -4.96 -20.32
C PHE A 296 -1.06 -6.16 -21.18
N LEU A 297 -2.26 -6.11 -21.76
CA LEU A 297 -2.75 -7.11 -22.71
C LEU A 297 -1.81 -7.25 -23.92
N LYS A 298 -1.35 -6.12 -24.48
CA LYS A 298 -0.42 -6.10 -25.61
C LYS A 298 0.93 -6.74 -25.26
N ALA A 299 1.45 -6.49 -24.05
CA ALA A 299 2.67 -7.16 -23.55
C ALA A 299 2.52 -8.69 -23.49
N HIS A 300 1.27 -9.19 -23.30
CA HIS A 300 0.91 -10.62 -23.32
C HIS A 300 0.37 -11.09 -24.67
N LYS A 301 0.71 -10.39 -25.77
CA LYS A 301 0.34 -10.76 -27.14
C LYS A 301 -1.18 -10.77 -27.44
N ILE A 302 -1.95 -9.97 -26.69
CA ILE A 302 -3.38 -9.75 -26.92
C ILE A 302 -3.59 -8.30 -27.35
N ASN A 303 -4.10 -8.11 -28.53
CA ASN A 303 -4.43 -6.79 -29.07
C ASN A 303 -5.88 -6.43 -28.75
N TYR A 304 -6.10 -5.18 -28.37
CA TYR A 304 -7.43 -4.63 -28.07
C TYR A 304 -7.60 -3.26 -28.74
N GLU A 305 -8.73 -3.10 -29.42
CA GLU A 305 -9.18 -1.83 -29.98
C GLU A 305 -10.65 -1.56 -29.68
N SER A 306 -10.97 -0.31 -29.39
CA SER A 306 -12.34 0.19 -29.28
C SER A 306 -12.59 1.24 -30.33
N VAL A 307 -13.40 0.92 -31.33
CA VAL A 307 -13.71 1.79 -32.46
C VAL A 307 -15.15 2.29 -32.33
N ARG A 308 -15.39 3.58 -32.51
CA ARG A 308 -16.72 4.17 -32.52
C ARG A 308 -17.07 4.62 -33.94
N ASP A 309 -18.15 4.09 -34.45
CA ASP A 309 -18.79 4.60 -35.67
C ASP A 309 -20.01 5.48 -35.34
N MET A 310 -20.80 5.88 -36.35
CA MET A 310 -21.98 6.73 -36.16
C MET A 310 -23.11 6.06 -35.35
N TYR A 311 -23.11 4.73 -35.23
CA TYR A 311 -24.23 3.96 -34.64
C TYR A 311 -23.87 3.26 -33.34
N GLN A 312 -22.64 2.74 -33.24
CA GLN A 312 -22.24 1.95 -32.09
C GLN A 312 -20.73 2.02 -31.79
N ARG A 313 -20.35 1.52 -30.61
CA ARG A 313 -18.96 1.31 -30.26
C ARG A 313 -18.65 -0.17 -30.32
N THR A 314 -17.71 -0.55 -31.18
CA THR A 314 -17.28 -1.92 -31.43
C THR A 314 -15.97 -2.20 -30.66
N GLN A 315 -15.92 -3.31 -29.97
CA GLN A 315 -14.73 -3.83 -29.32
C GLN A 315 -14.11 -4.91 -30.21
N LYS A 316 -12.81 -4.84 -30.43
CA LYS A 316 -12.06 -5.82 -31.21
C LYS A 316 -10.95 -6.39 -30.36
N LEU A 317 -10.83 -7.72 -30.36
CA LEU A 317 -9.82 -8.48 -29.63
C LEU A 317 -9.24 -9.57 -30.53
N TRP A 318 -7.93 -9.71 -30.54
CA TRP A 318 -7.24 -10.76 -31.31
C TRP A 318 -5.85 -11.02 -30.74
N PHE A 319 -5.32 -12.23 -30.97
CA PHE A 319 -3.93 -12.52 -30.65
C PHE A 319 -2.97 -11.82 -31.64
N ASP A 320 -1.81 -11.43 -31.13
CA ASP A 320 -0.70 -11.01 -31.97
C ASP A 320 -0.23 -12.20 -32.84
N PRO A 321 -0.02 -12.01 -34.13
CA PRO A 321 0.46 -13.08 -35.02
C PRO A 321 1.76 -13.73 -34.59
N ASP A 322 2.61 -13.00 -33.84
CA ASP A 322 3.91 -13.50 -33.34
C ASP A 322 3.79 -14.37 -32.07
N ARG A 323 2.59 -14.64 -31.57
CA ARG A 323 2.37 -15.51 -30.39
C ARG A 323 2.83 -16.95 -30.65
N MET A 324 2.57 -17.49 -31.84
CA MET A 324 2.88 -18.88 -32.20
C MET A 324 4.37 -19.17 -32.33
N VAL A 325 5.20 -18.15 -32.53
CA VAL A 325 6.66 -18.32 -32.66
C VAL A 325 7.33 -18.50 -31.30
N SER A 326 6.76 -17.95 -30.23
CA SER A 326 7.29 -18.05 -28.86
C SER A 326 6.93 -19.37 -28.17
N GLU A 327 5.73 -19.93 -28.41
CA GLU A 327 5.29 -21.21 -27.83
C GLU A 327 6.08 -22.40 -28.42
N ALA A 328 6.46 -22.34 -29.71
CA ALA A 328 7.29 -23.35 -30.35
C ALA A 328 8.76 -23.37 -29.87
N SER A 329 9.23 -22.29 -29.22
CA SER A 329 10.58 -22.20 -28.65
C SER A 329 10.65 -22.65 -27.19
N GLU A 330 9.54 -22.63 -26.47
CA GLU A 330 9.46 -23.11 -25.10
C GLU A 330 9.25 -24.63 -25.01
N GLU A 331 8.50 -25.24 -25.93
CA GLU A 331 8.36 -26.72 -25.99
C GLU A 331 9.64 -27.48 -26.35
N ASN A 332 10.63 -26.81 -26.96
CA ASN A 332 11.91 -27.41 -27.28
C ASN A 332 12.99 -27.30 -26.16
N SER A 333 12.72 -26.54 -25.09
CA SER A 333 13.68 -26.41 -23.98
C SER A 333 13.47 -27.42 -22.85
N ASP A 334 12.34 -28.13 -22.81
CA ASP A 334 12.00 -29.08 -21.75
C ASP A 334 12.38 -30.56 -22.08
N VAL A 335 12.97 -30.82 -23.25
CA VAL A 335 13.28 -32.19 -23.67
C VAL A 335 14.76 -32.58 -23.48
N GLU A 336 15.67 -31.65 -23.12
CA GLU A 336 17.11 -31.96 -22.97
C GLU A 336 17.65 -32.05 -21.54
N SER A 337 16.82 -32.06 -20.47
CA SER A 337 17.36 -32.14 -19.10
C SER A 337 17.02 -33.42 -18.31
N ASN A 338 16.74 -34.54 -19.00
CA ASN A 338 16.57 -35.85 -18.33
C ASN A 338 17.46 -36.90 -18.92
N PHE A 339 18.75 -36.86 -18.64
CA PHE A 339 19.60 -38.07 -18.62
C PHE A 339 20.92 -37.69 -17.92
N GLU A 340 21.06 -38.14 -16.70
CA GLU A 340 22.27 -38.68 -16.07
C GLU A 340 22.13 -38.69 -14.55
N THR A 341 21.57 -39.79 -14.06
CA THR A 341 21.78 -40.27 -12.69
C THR A 341 22.55 -41.56 -12.79
N GLU A 342 23.69 -41.65 -12.17
CA GLU A 342 24.26 -42.88 -11.54
C GLU A 342 25.39 -42.45 -10.61
N ILE A 343 25.14 -42.61 -9.31
CA ILE A 343 25.71 -43.51 -8.34
C ILE A 343 27.24 -43.37 -8.16
N ASP A 344 27.69 -42.95 -6.96
CA ASP A 344 28.49 -43.86 -6.12
C ASP A 344 28.54 -43.37 -4.64
N ASP A 345 28.36 -44.33 -3.83
CA ASP A 345 28.39 -44.46 -2.39
C ASP A 345 29.86 -44.43 -1.86
N ALA A 346 30.10 -43.87 -0.69
CA ALA A 346 30.94 -44.48 0.36
C ALA A 346 31.52 -43.50 1.39
N THR A 347 31.04 -43.64 2.59
CA THR A 347 31.75 -43.78 3.89
C THR A 347 32.74 -42.71 4.39
N ALA A 348 32.36 -42.15 5.50
CA ALA A 348 32.95 -42.26 6.86
C ALA A 348 34.10 -41.33 7.30
N GLU A 349 33.84 -40.80 8.50
CA GLU A 349 34.73 -40.58 9.66
C GLU A 349 35.42 -39.21 9.85
N THR A 350 34.87 -38.52 10.87
CA THR A 350 35.53 -37.94 12.06
C THR A 350 36.81 -37.11 11.92
N ASP A 351 36.85 -35.93 12.39
CA ASP A 351 37.40 -35.44 13.63
C ASP A 351 37.52 -33.89 13.64
N GLY A 352 37.29 -33.36 14.80
CA GLY A 352 37.26 -31.95 15.16
C GLY A 352 38.54 -31.17 14.92
N ASP A 353 38.42 -29.91 14.79
CA ASP A 353 39.16 -28.97 15.62
C ASP A 353 38.56 -27.55 15.66
N ASN A 354 38.57 -26.97 16.83
CA ASN A 354 38.22 -25.62 17.21
C ASN A 354 39.28 -24.64 16.71
N THR A 355 38.93 -23.65 15.93
CA THR A 355 39.64 -22.37 15.98
C THR A 355 38.68 -21.20 15.70
N ALA A 356 38.44 -20.45 16.74
CA ALA A 356 37.81 -19.15 16.71
C ALA A 356 38.69 -18.17 15.87
N VAL A 357 38.10 -17.59 14.83
CA VAL A 357 38.66 -16.43 14.16
C VAL A 357 37.75 -15.28 14.35
N ASN A 358 38.16 -14.34 15.21
CA ASN A 358 37.58 -13.01 15.34
C ASN A 358 37.79 -12.25 14.03
N PHE A 359 36.72 -11.86 13.37
CA PHE A 359 36.74 -10.78 12.39
C PHE A 359 36.09 -9.56 13.04
N GLU A 360 36.93 -8.64 13.47
CA GLU A 360 36.60 -7.24 13.64
C GLU A 360 36.35 -6.66 12.24
N THR A 361 35.14 -6.24 11.95
CA THR A 361 34.84 -5.36 10.82
C THR A 361 34.46 -4.01 11.37
N ASP A 362 35.42 -3.10 11.33
CA ASP A 362 35.20 -1.65 11.40
C ASP A 362 34.27 -1.26 10.25
N ALA A 363 33.04 -0.94 10.57
CA ALA A 363 32.12 -0.25 9.67
C ALA A 363 32.14 1.22 10.04
N GLU A 364 32.92 1.99 9.30
CA GLU A 364 32.85 3.45 9.32
C GLU A 364 31.42 3.89 9.01
N VAL A 365 30.85 4.61 9.96
CA VAL A 365 29.57 5.30 9.84
C VAL A 365 29.82 6.58 9.06
N ASP A 366 29.38 6.64 7.81
CA ASP A 366 29.38 7.87 7.00
C ASP A 366 28.35 8.85 7.62
N GLU A 367 28.83 9.80 8.38
CA GLU A 367 28.07 10.89 9.03
C GLU A 367 27.74 12.06 8.09
N ASP A 368 27.84 11.93 6.77
CA ASP A 368 27.60 13.04 5.84
C ASP A 368 26.30 12.90 5.05
N PHE A 369 25.15 13.11 5.75
CA PHE A 369 23.93 13.52 5.09
C PHE A 369 23.65 15.00 5.38
N ILE A 370 24.32 15.88 4.64
CA ILE A 370 24.07 17.32 4.65
C ILE A 370 22.78 17.59 3.85
N PRO A 371 21.78 18.26 4.39
CA PRO A 371 20.66 18.75 3.61
C PRO A 371 21.18 19.88 2.70
N PHE A 372 21.12 19.68 1.37
CA PHE A 372 21.47 20.70 0.40
C PHE A 372 20.51 21.88 0.53
N THR A 373 20.99 22.98 1.08
CA THR A 373 20.43 24.30 0.85
C THR A 373 20.91 24.78 -0.52
N CYS A 374 20.00 24.81 -1.49
CA CYS A 374 20.29 25.41 -2.79
C CYS A 374 20.19 26.92 -2.67
N THR A 375 21.32 27.60 -2.50
CA THR A 375 21.40 29.05 -2.63
C THR A 375 21.54 29.36 -4.11
N ILE A 376 20.47 29.78 -4.75
CA ILE A 376 20.50 30.37 -6.09
C ILE A 376 21.00 31.83 -5.88
N LYS A 377 22.22 32.11 -6.26
CA LYS A 377 22.68 33.48 -6.48
C LYS A 377 22.09 33.94 -7.81
N MET A 378 21.37 35.09 -7.77
CA MET A 378 21.02 35.90 -8.94
C MET A 378 22.27 36.42 -9.65
#